data_2f5b676b07d0e5eff5bdfeed7cf3353a
#
_entry.id   2f5b676b07d0e5eff5bdfeed7cf3353a
#
_cell.length_a   1.000
_cell.length_b   1.000
_cell.length_c   1.000
_cell.angle_alpha   90.00
_cell.angle_beta   90.00
_cell.angle_gamma   90.00
#
_symmetry.space_group_name_H-M   'P 1'
#
loop_
_entity.id
_entity.type
_entity.pdbx_description
1 polymer ?
#
loop_
_entity_poly.entity_id
_entity_poly.type
_entity_poly.pdbx_seq_one_letter_code
_entity_poly.pdbx_strand_id
1 'polypeptide(L)'
;MGFEEFKAAAFISGVLEAHGFQVQKAYCGIPTSFRADAGSEGGPTVAFLAEYDALNGVGHGCGHNIIASCATGAFLALASVVKTCGGRVCIIGTPAEEGGAGKVKLLEKGGFDDIQYALMMHPSAGNSNIVGRGGRAASTVQVSFYGKGAHSSVPKNGINALSAVISAFNQIDLYRPCFDPQDNINGIIKDGGTAANIIPEYASCAFCIRADTMKRIYELIDILKICVENAQRLTGARAEITCGDISAERYPNKPMCEAFKNNMADLGIQMSWPDPKKQYGSSDIGNVSIKIPAIHDYLSITQDETIQAHTTQFAQAAITPYAEDICIKGAKGLAMTGYDILTDTAFRREINTYHSQQIPNFYKE
;
A
#
# COMPACT_ATOMS: atom_id res chain seq x y z
N MET A 1 4.16 -13.39 -4.48
CA MET A 1 2.78 -13.20 -3.96
C MET A 1 2.91 -12.66 -2.55
N GLY A 2 1.93 -11.89 -2.09
CA GLY A 2 1.98 -11.29 -0.77
C GLY A 2 2.23 -12.30 0.34
N PHE A 3 3.20 -12.03 1.20
CA PHE A 3 3.75 -12.88 2.26
C PHE A 3 4.39 -14.21 1.80
N GLU A 4 4.64 -14.36 0.50
CA GLU A 4 5.33 -15.52 -0.10
C GLU A 4 6.61 -15.10 -0.85
N GLU A 5 7.09 -13.88 -0.63
CA GLU A 5 8.23 -13.27 -1.32
C GLU A 5 9.59 -13.81 -0.84
N PHE A 6 9.66 -15.05 -0.37
CA PHE A 6 10.87 -15.64 0.23
C PHE A 6 12.13 -15.52 -0.65
N LYS A 7 11.98 -15.70 -1.98
CA LYS A 7 13.12 -15.59 -2.90
C LYS A 7 13.63 -14.16 -3.02
N ALA A 8 12.71 -13.19 -3.14
CA ALA A 8 13.08 -11.78 -3.24
C ALA A 8 13.71 -11.28 -1.92
N ALA A 9 13.07 -11.57 -0.78
CA ALA A 9 13.60 -11.22 0.54
C ALA A 9 14.99 -11.85 0.79
N ALA A 10 15.19 -13.12 0.43
CA ALA A 10 16.47 -13.80 0.56
C ALA A 10 17.53 -13.19 -0.36
N PHE A 11 17.18 -12.85 -1.61
CA PHE A 11 18.09 -12.23 -2.56
C PHE A 11 18.56 -10.85 -2.07
N ILE A 12 17.63 -9.98 -1.67
CA ILE A 12 17.95 -8.63 -1.19
C ILE A 12 18.79 -8.73 0.10
N SER A 13 18.40 -9.60 1.04
CA SER A 13 19.16 -9.86 2.26
C SER A 13 20.61 -10.31 1.94
N GLY A 14 20.76 -11.22 0.98
CA GLY A 14 22.08 -11.68 0.53
C GLY A 14 22.95 -10.56 -0.08
N VAL A 15 22.34 -9.65 -0.84
CA VAL A 15 23.04 -8.46 -1.37
C VAL A 15 23.52 -7.58 -0.22
N LEU A 16 22.69 -7.30 0.77
CA LEU A 16 23.05 -6.49 1.94
C LEU A 16 24.15 -7.18 2.77
N GLU A 17 24.05 -8.48 3.01
CA GLU A 17 25.05 -9.29 3.72
C GLU A 17 26.40 -9.31 2.98
N ALA A 18 26.40 -9.39 1.66
CA ALA A 18 27.61 -9.33 0.83
C ALA A 18 28.31 -7.96 0.91
N HIS A 19 27.59 -6.89 1.22
CA HIS A 19 28.13 -5.55 1.49
C HIS A 19 28.50 -5.34 2.96
N GLY A 20 28.44 -6.39 3.79
CA GLY A 20 28.90 -6.36 5.20
C GLY A 20 27.86 -5.88 6.20
N PHE A 21 26.59 -5.77 5.82
CA PHE A 21 25.51 -5.39 6.74
C PHE A 21 24.92 -6.62 7.43
N GLN A 22 24.58 -6.49 8.72
CA GLN A 22 23.78 -7.48 9.41
C GLN A 22 22.30 -7.30 9.00
N VAL A 23 21.65 -8.39 8.59
CA VAL A 23 20.25 -8.38 8.20
C VAL A 23 19.42 -9.13 9.21
N GLN A 24 18.49 -8.43 9.85
CA GLN A 24 17.45 -9.04 10.66
C GLN A 24 16.37 -9.60 9.73
N LYS A 25 16.38 -10.91 9.50
CA LYS A 25 15.36 -11.63 8.72
C LYS A 25 14.11 -11.86 9.56
N ALA A 26 12.96 -12.06 8.91
CA ALA A 26 11.65 -12.17 9.56
C ALA A 26 11.39 -11.00 10.53
N TYR A 27 11.69 -9.77 10.08
CA TYR A 27 11.54 -8.56 10.87
C TYR A 27 10.11 -8.41 11.38
N CYS A 28 9.96 -8.07 12.67
CA CYS A 28 8.68 -8.02 13.38
C CYS A 28 7.86 -9.32 13.30
N GLY A 29 8.53 -10.48 13.10
CA GLY A 29 7.86 -11.77 12.98
C GLY A 29 7.08 -11.97 11.67
N ILE A 30 7.36 -11.19 10.63
CA ILE A 30 6.82 -11.37 9.28
C ILE A 30 7.88 -12.12 8.45
N PRO A 31 7.63 -13.38 8.03
CA PRO A 31 8.68 -14.27 7.48
C PRO A 31 9.42 -13.72 6.27
N THR A 32 8.75 -12.91 5.44
CA THR A 32 9.32 -12.33 4.23
C THR A 32 9.80 -10.89 4.41
N SER A 33 9.66 -10.29 5.61
CA SER A 33 10.21 -8.98 5.94
C SER A 33 11.67 -9.08 6.40
N PHE A 34 12.42 -8.02 6.22
CA PHE A 34 13.80 -7.89 6.71
C PHE A 34 14.10 -6.45 7.09
N ARG A 35 15.18 -6.26 7.87
CA ARG A 35 15.73 -4.93 8.17
C ARG A 35 17.25 -5.01 8.23
N ALA A 36 17.93 -3.97 7.73
CA ALA A 36 19.34 -3.73 7.96
C ALA A 36 19.56 -2.26 8.33
N ASP A 37 20.53 -2.00 9.19
CA ASP A 37 20.82 -0.68 9.73
C ASP A 37 22.30 -0.32 9.52
N ALA A 38 22.58 0.99 9.36
CA ALA A 38 23.92 1.56 9.36
C ALA A 38 23.94 2.91 10.09
N GLY A 39 25.05 3.27 10.68
CA GLY A 39 25.24 4.53 11.42
C GLY A 39 25.29 4.34 12.92
N SER A 40 24.96 5.36 13.69
CA SER A 40 25.03 5.39 15.15
C SER A 40 23.71 5.74 15.79
N GLU A 41 23.50 5.26 17.00
CA GLU A 41 22.36 5.63 17.83
C GLU A 41 22.43 7.11 18.28
N GLY A 42 21.29 7.68 18.63
CA GLY A 42 21.19 9.02 19.22
C GLY A 42 21.00 10.17 18.22
N GLY A 43 20.89 9.88 16.93
CA GLY A 43 20.55 10.84 15.87
C GLY A 43 19.26 10.51 15.14
N PRO A 44 18.92 11.29 14.09
CA PRO A 44 17.74 10.98 13.26
C PRO A 44 17.92 9.65 12.53
N THR A 45 16.82 8.92 12.35
CA THR A 45 16.78 7.66 11.59
C THR A 45 15.96 7.85 10.32
N VAL A 46 16.58 7.57 9.17
CA VAL A 46 15.96 7.57 7.85
C VAL A 46 15.77 6.14 7.37
N ALA A 47 14.56 5.76 7.01
CA ALA A 47 14.25 4.44 6.45
C ALA A 47 13.98 4.51 4.95
N PHE A 48 14.62 3.63 4.17
CA PHE A 48 14.24 3.32 2.81
C PHE A 48 13.32 2.09 2.81
N LEU A 49 12.13 2.22 2.20
CA LEU A 49 11.15 1.15 2.18
C LEU A 49 11.26 0.37 0.87
N ALA A 50 11.39 -0.95 0.98
CA ALA A 50 11.52 -1.87 -0.14
C ALA A 50 10.28 -2.74 -0.25
N GLU A 51 9.51 -2.59 -1.33
CA GLU A 51 8.45 -3.50 -1.75
C GLU A 51 8.99 -4.47 -2.79
N TYR A 52 8.54 -5.71 -2.79
CA TYR A 52 9.02 -6.76 -3.71
C TYR A 52 7.99 -7.86 -4.00
N ASP A 53 6.75 -7.68 -3.59
CA ASP A 53 5.66 -8.57 -3.97
C ASP A 53 5.29 -8.43 -5.45
N ALA A 54 4.69 -9.46 -6.00
CA ALA A 54 4.32 -9.57 -7.39
C ALA A 54 2.85 -9.96 -7.53
N LEU A 55 2.23 -9.54 -8.64
CA LEU A 55 0.86 -9.85 -8.99
C LEU A 55 0.72 -11.27 -9.56
N ASN A 56 -0.33 -11.97 -9.16
CA ASN A 56 -0.60 -13.30 -9.65
C ASN A 56 -0.83 -13.31 -11.17
N GLY A 57 -0.10 -14.16 -11.89
CA GLY A 57 -0.20 -14.31 -13.33
C GLY A 57 0.41 -13.16 -14.16
N VAL A 58 0.84 -12.08 -13.53
CA VAL A 58 1.41 -10.88 -14.19
C VAL A 58 2.89 -10.68 -13.85
N GLY A 59 3.32 -11.11 -12.66
CA GLY A 59 4.66 -10.81 -12.16
C GLY A 59 4.77 -9.39 -11.61
N HIS A 60 5.90 -8.72 -11.81
CA HIS A 60 6.11 -7.33 -11.33
C HIS A 60 5.38 -6.28 -12.17
N GLY A 61 4.07 -6.48 -12.36
CA GLY A 61 3.20 -5.55 -13.10
C GLY A 61 2.96 -4.21 -12.39
N CYS A 62 3.34 -4.09 -11.11
CA CYS A 62 3.40 -2.81 -10.38
C CYS A 62 4.83 -2.26 -10.27
N GLY A 63 5.84 -3.05 -10.67
CA GLY A 63 7.25 -2.64 -10.70
C GLY A 63 7.92 -2.65 -9.32
N HIS A 64 7.46 -3.46 -8.37
CA HIS A 64 8.06 -3.55 -7.04
C HIS A 64 9.51 -4.04 -7.05
N ASN A 65 9.96 -4.74 -8.12
CA ASN A 65 11.38 -5.03 -8.34
C ASN A 65 12.22 -3.74 -8.45
N ILE A 66 11.70 -2.68 -9.05
CA ILE A 66 12.35 -1.36 -9.14
C ILE A 66 12.36 -0.68 -7.77
N ILE A 67 11.25 -0.77 -7.00
CA ILE A 67 11.18 -0.22 -5.63
C ILE A 67 12.25 -0.85 -4.74
N ALA A 68 12.31 -2.19 -4.72
CA ALA A 68 13.30 -2.93 -3.94
C ALA A 68 14.74 -2.57 -4.33
N SER A 69 15.03 -2.54 -5.62
CA SER A 69 16.35 -2.21 -6.15
C SER A 69 16.75 -0.77 -5.82
N CYS A 70 15.82 0.17 -6.01
CA CYS A 70 16.01 1.58 -5.70
C CYS A 70 16.27 1.81 -4.21
N ALA A 71 15.45 1.22 -3.32
CA ALA A 71 15.62 1.31 -1.87
C ALA A 71 16.95 0.69 -1.41
N THR A 72 17.34 -0.46 -2.00
CA THR A 72 18.62 -1.11 -1.70
C THR A 72 19.81 -0.23 -2.12
N GLY A 73 19.76 0.33 -3.35
CA GLY A 73 20.80 1.23 -3.84
C GLY A 73 20.91 2.51 -3.00
N ALA A 74 19.77 3.11 -2.61
CA ALA A 74 19.74 4.28 -1.75
C ALA A 74 20.32 4.00 -0.35
N PHE A 75 19.98 2.86 0.25
CA PHE A 75 20.54 2.43 1.52
C PHE A 75 22.06 2.25 1.43
N LEU A 76 22.56 1.51 0.43
CA LEU A 76 23.99 1.28 0.25
C LEU A 76 24.75 2.58 0.05
N ALA A 77 24.22 3.51 -0.75
CA ALA A 77 24.82 4.80 -1.02
C ALA A 77 24.90 5.66 0.26
N LEU A 78 23.80 5.83 0.99
CA LEU A 78 23.79 6.65 2.20
C LEU A 78 24.57 6.00 3.35
N ALA A 79 24.50 4.67 3.49
CA ALA A 79 25.24 3.92 4.50
C ALA A 79 26.76 4.10 4.36
N SER A 80 27.27 4.30 3.13
CA SER A 80 28.71 4.52 2.89
C SER A 80 29.24 5.80 3.53
N VAL A 81 28.38 6.81 3.71
CA VAL A 81 28.74 8.13 4.25
C VAL A 81 28.07 8.44 5.60
N VAL A 82 27.19 7.60 6.11
CA VAL A 82 26.37 7.87 7.30
C VAL A 82 27.21 8.19 8.55
N LYS A 83 28.40 7.61 8.68
CA LYS A 83 29.33 7.88 9.81
C LYS A 83 29.77 9.35 9.87
N THR A 84 29.78 10.04 8.73
CA THR A 84 30.16 11.47 8.65
C THR A 84 28.96 12.40 8.80
N CYS A 85 27.74 11.90 8.60
CA CYS A 85 26.49 12.69 8.66
C CYS A 85 25.90 12.75 10.07
N GLY A 86 26.20 11.75 10.91
CA GLY A 86 25.48 11.51 12.15
C GLY A 86 24.12 10.88 11.92
N GLY A 87 23.58 10.20 12.95
CA GLY A 87 22.30 9.49 12.86
C GLY A 87 22.41 8.09 12.24
N ARG A 88 21.28 7.58 11.78
CA ARG A 88 21.14 6.21 11.31
C ARG A 88 20.33 6.15 10.02
N VAL A 89 20.71 5.24 9.14
CA VAL A 89 19.92 4.85 7.97
C VAL A 89 19.55 3.38 8.07
N CYS A 90 18.35 3.03 7.66
CA CYS A 90 17.95 1.64 7.55
C CYS A 90 17.21 1.37 6.23
N ILE A 91 17.19 0.10 5.85
CA ILE A 91 16.30 -0.43 4.83
C ILE A 91 15.33 -1.40 5.48
N ILE A 92 14.04 -1.26 5.19
CA ILE A 92 12.98 -2.15 5.68
C ILE A 92 12.32 -2.82 4.49
N GLY A 93 12.39 -4.15 4.45
CA GLY A 93 11.62 -4.96 3.50
C GLY A 93 10.16 -5.01 3.92
N THR A 94 9.29 -4.46 3.09
CA THR A 94 7.85 -4.32 3.34
C THR A 94 7.07 -5.18 2.35
N PRO A 95 6.77 -6.46 2.69
CA PRO A 95 6.09 -7.40 1.80
C PRO A 95 4.61 -7.08 1.64
N ALA A 96 3.97 -7.67 0.64
CA ALA A 96 2.52 -7.78 0.49
C ALA A 96 1.76 -6.45 0.39
N GLU A 97 2.26 -5.48 -0.36
CA GLU A 97 1.55 -4.21 -0.63
C GLU A 97 0.23 -4.48 -1.37
N GLU A 98 0.24 -5.36 -2.38
CA GLU A 98 -0.86 -5.67 -3.32
C GLU A 98 -2.00 -6.48 -2.69
N GLY A 99 -2.31 -6.26 -1.42
CA GLY A 99 -3.49 -6.85 -0.77
C GLY A 99 -3.24 -7.51 0.58
N GLY A 100 -2.00 -7.48 1.09
CA GLY A 100 -1.68 -7.99 2.43
C GLY A 100 -1.38 -6.90 3.46
N ALA A 101 -1.28 -5.63 3.02
CA ALA A 101 -1.00 -4.46 3.86
C ALA A 101 0.19 -4.67 4.81
N GLY A 102 1.33 -5.11 4.25
CA GLY A 102 2.51 -5.49 5.05
C GLY A 102 3.03 -4.35 5.92
N LYS A 103 2.97 -3.09 5.46
CA LYS A 103 3.37 -1.93 6.26
C LYS A 103 2.43 -1.68 7.44
N VAL A 104 1.12 -1.95 7.29
CA VAL A 104 0.17 -1.90 8.41
C VAL A 104 0.58 -2.91 9.47
N LYS A 105 0.86 -4.16 9.07
CA LYS A 105 1.30 -5.21 10.01
C LYS A 105 2.64 -4.91 10.68
N LEU A 106 3.57 -4.27 9.96
CA LEU A 106 4.83 -3.81 10.54
C LEU A 106 4.59 -2.68 11.56
N LEU A 107 3.70 -1.72 11.26
CA LEU A 107 3.33 -0.64 12.19
C LEU A 107 2.71 -1.19 13.47
N GLU A 108 1.77 -2.13 13.36
CA GLU A 108 1.11 -2.78 14.52
C GLU A 108 2.09 -3.51 15.44
N LYS A 109 3.22 -3.97 14.88
CA LYS A 109 4.28 -4.69 15.61
C LYS A 109 5.46 -3.80 16.03
N GLY A 110 5.30 -2.47 15.91
CA GLY A 110 6.32 -1.51 16.29
C GLY A 110 7.51 -1.40 15.32
N GLY A 111 7.37 -1.92 14.10
CA GLY A 111 8.45 -1.94 13.10
C GLY A 111 8.92 -0.57 12.63
N PHE A 112 8.22 0.49 13.00
CA PHE A 112 8.55 1.88 12.67
C PHE A 112 8.77 2.76 13.92
N ASP A 113 8.78 2.21 15.14
CA ASP A 113 8.80 3.02 16.36
C ASP A 113 10.11 3.82 16.57
N ASP A 114 11.20 3.34 16.02
CA ASP A 114 12.52 4.01 16.05
C ASP A 114 12.85 4.76 14.76
N ILE A 115 11.91 4.89 13.83
CA ILE A 115 12.05 5.57 12.54
C ILE A 115 11.44 6.96 12.62
N GLN A 116 12.16 8.00 12.15
CA GLN A 116 11.66 9.36 12.10
C GLN A 116 11.24 9.81 10.70
N TYR A 117 11.82 9.22 9.65
CA TYR A 117 11.57 9.62 8.26
C TYR A 117 11.56 8.39 7.37
N ALA A 118 10.57 8.28 6.47
CA ALA A 118 10.47 7.17 5.52
C ALA A 118 10.49 7.68 4.07
N LEU A 119 11.33 7.06 3.24
CA LEU A 119 11.48 7.41 1.83
C LEU A 119 11.24 6.20 0.95
N MET A 120 10.44 6.39 -0.09
CA MET A 120 10.18 5.40 -1.12
C MET A 120 9.96 6.06 -2.47
N MET A 121 10.44 5.43 -3.54
CA MET A 121 10.16 5.78 -4.92
C MET A 121 9.36 4.65 -5.56
N HIS A 122 8.32 4.98 -6.29
CA HIS A 122 7.47 4.03 -7.00
C HIS A 122 7.61 4.22 -8.53
N PRO A 123 7.74 3.16 -9.33
CA PRO A 123 7.75 3.28 -10.78
C PRO A 123 6.36 3.67 -11.31
N SER A 124 6.35 4.43 -12.41
CA SER A 124 5.15 4.81 -13.15
C SER A 124 5.37 4.63 -14.66
N ALA A 125 4.35 4.86 -15.45
CA ALA A 125 4.42 4.85 -16.91
C ALA A 125 4.14 6.23 -17.49
N GLY A 126 4.49 6.45 -18.76
CA GLY A 126 3.99 7.55 -19.58
C GLY A 126 4.49 8.94 -19.18
N ASN A 127 5.80 9.15 -19.02
CA ASN A 127 6.41 10.45 -18.67
C ASN A 127 5.89 11.08 -17.36
N SER A 128 5.36 10.30 -16.47
CA SER A 128 4.70 10.76 -15.24
C SER A 128 5.68 10.74 -14.05
N ASN A 129 6.62 11.70 -14.02
CA ASN A 129 7.48 11.93 -12.84
C ASN A 129 6.75 12.89 -11.89
N ILE A 130 6.26 12.38 -10.77
CA ILE A 130 5.37 13.12 -9.86
C ILE A 130 5.88 13.02 -8.43
N VAL A 131 6.03 14.17 -7.75
CA VAL A 131 6.26 14.26 -6.31
C VAL A 131 4.97 14.55 -5.57
N GLY A 132 4.88 14.14 -4.31
CA GLY A 132 3.78 14.53 -3.43
C GLY A 132 2.41 14.01 -3.86
N ARG A 133 2.37 12.87 -4.54
CA ARG A 133 1.11 12.26 -4.97
C ARG A 133 0.39 11.68 -3.76
N GLY A 134 -0.79 12.21 -3.46
CA GLY A 134 -1.71 11.67 -2.48
C GLY A 134 -2.25 10.28 -2.86
N GLY A 135 -3.17 9.76 -2.08
CA GLY A 135 -3.85 8.50 -2.33
C GLY A 135 -5.08 8.40 -1.46
N ARG A 136 -6.01 7.55 -1.83
CA ARG A 136 -7.26 7.34 -1.11
C ARG A 136 -7.13 6.15 -0.16
N ALA A 137 -7.94 6.14 0.88
CA ALA A 137 -8.10 4.97 1.73
C ALA A 137 -8.85 3.85 0.98
N ALA A 138 -8.48 2.60 1.27
CA ALA A 138 -9.13 1.42 0.71
C ALA A 138 -9.12 0.24 1.68
N SER A 139 -10.15 -0.61 1.57
CA SER A 139 -10.23 -1.90 2.26
C SER A 139 -11.01 -2.89 1.42
N THR A 140 -10.86 -4.17 1.76
CA THR A 140 -11.68 -5.25 1.21
C THR A 140 -12.53 -5.86 2.31
N VAL A 141 -13.76 -6.25 1.97
CA VAL A 141 -14.66 -6.96 2.90
C VAL A 141 -15.19 -8.19 2.21
N GLN A 142 -15.08 -9.33 2.86
CA GLN A 142 -15.69 -10.58 2.40
C GLN A 142 -16.87 -10.91 3.29
N VAL A 143 -17.96 -11.38 2.68
CA VAL A 143 -19.18 -11.81 3.37
C VAL A 143 -19.54 -13.21 2.90
N SER A 144 -19.70 -14.11 3.83
CA SER A 144 -20.19 -15.48 3.61
C SER A 144 -21.55 -15.65 4.27
N PHE A 145 -22.52 -16.13 3.51
CA PHE A 145 -23.85 -16.46 4.02
C PHE A 145 -24.04 -17.97 4.04
N TYR A 146 -24.56 -18.46 5.17
CA TYR A 146 -24.84 -19.86 5.43
C TYR A 146 -26.35 -20.03 5.63
N GLY A 147 -26.97 -20.81 4.77
CA GLY A 147 -28.38 -21.14 4.78
C GLY A 147 -28.61 -22.62 5.02
N LYS A 148 -29.62 -23.20 4.33
CA LYS A 148 -29.97 -24.62 4.38
C LYS A 148 -30.38 -25.09 2.98
N GLY A 149 -29.71 -26.12 2.48
CA GLY A 149 -30.01 -26.74 1.21
C GLY A 149 -31.42 -27.40 1.18
N ALA A 150 -32.09 -27.32 0.06
CA ALA A 150 -33.36 -28.00 -0.19
C ALA A 150 -33.58 -28.13 -1.69
N HIS A 151 -34.46 -29.04 -2.09
CA HIS A 151 -34.93 -29.12 -3.48
C HIS A 151 -35.81 -27.91 -3.79
N SER A 152 -35.61 -27.27 -4.94
CA SER A 152 -36.32 -26.05 -5.33
C SER A 152 -37.86 -26.20 -5.40
N SER A 153 -38.37 -27.42 -5.53
CA SER A 153 -39.85 -27.70 -5.49
C SER A 153 -40.46 -27.59 -4.08
N VAL A 154 -39.61 -27.59 -3.03
CA VAL A 154 -40.02 -27.44 -1.62
C VAL A 154 -39.21 -26.39 -0.90
N PRO A 155 -39.23 -25.12 -1.38
CA PRO A 155 -38.30 -24.09 -0.92
C PRO A 155 -38.42 -23.75 0.57
N LYS A 156 -39.60 -23.96 1.17
CA LYS A 156 -39.84 -23.75 2.60
C LYS A 156 -39.05 -24.65 3.53
N ASN A 157 -38.43 -25.72 2.99
CA ASN A 157 -37.57 -26.61 3.75
C ASN A 157 -36.10 -26.12 3.79
N GLY A 158 -35.75 -25.10 2.98
CA GLY A 158 -34.43 -24.52 2.88
C GLY A 158 -34.36 -23.08 3.38
N ILE A 159 -33.15 -22.56 3.47
CA ILE A 159 -32.83 -21.16 3.69
C ILE A 159 -31.85 -20.78 2.58
N ASN A 160 -32.23 -19.86 1.72
CA ASN A 160 -31.48 -19.52 0.52
C ASN A 160 -30.37 -18.49 0.82
N ALA A 161 -29.11 -18.94 0.86
CA ALA A 161 -27.96 -18.08 1.11
C ALA A 161 -27.73 -17.06 -0.04
N LEU A 162 -28.03 -17.43 -1.30
CA LEU A 162 -27.91 -16.51 -2.43
C LEU A 162 -28.91 -15.34 -2.33
N SER A 163 -30.11 -15.59 -1.83
CA SER A 163 -31.08 -14.53 -1.58
C SER A 163 -30.57 -13.50 -0.58
N ALA A 164 -29.81 -13.95 0.42
CA ALA A 164 -29.16 -13.03 1.37
C ALA A 164 -28.08 -12.17 0.72
N VAL A 165 -27.22 -12.74 -0.14
CA VAL A 165 -26.23 -11.98 -0.92
C VAL A 165 -26.92 -10.92 -1.77
N ILE A 166 -27.95 -11.30 -2.56
CA ILE A 166 -28.69 -10.37 -3.43
C ILE A 166 -29.35 -9.26 -2.58
N SER A 167 -29.94 -9.63 -1.43
CA SER A 167 -30.53 -8.65 -0.51
C SER A 167 -29.49 -7.64 0.00
N ALA A 168 -28.28 -8.09 0.38
CA ALA A 168 -27.22 -7.19 0.82
C ALA A 168 -26.81 -6.21 -0.28
N PHE A 169 -26.63 -6.67 -1.53
CA PHE A 169 -26.34 -5.79 -2.68
C PHE A 169 -27.41 -4.75 -2.90
N ASN A 170 -28.69 -5.16 -2.93
CA ASN A 170 -29.81 -4.24 -3.11
C ASN A 170 -29.87 -3.18 -2.01
N GLN A 171 -29.57 -3.53 -0.76
CA GLN A 171 -29.56 -2.58 0.35
C GLN A 171 -28.40 -1.60 0.26
N ILE A 172 -27.20 -2.04 -0.17
CA ILE A 172 -26.08 -1.14 -0.43
C ILE A 172 -26.46 -0.12 -1.51
N ASP A 173 -27.16 -0.55 -2.56
CA ASP A 173 -27.61 0.34 -3.64
C ASP A 173 -28.62 1.39 -3.14
N LEU A 174 -29.43 1.08 -2.13
CA LEU A 174 -30.31 2.07 -1.47
C LEU A 174 -29.53 3.15 -0.71
N TYR A 175 -28.32 2.85 -0.22
CA TYR A 175 -27.46 3.82 0.44
C TYR A 175 -26.66 4.71 -0.50
N ARG A 176 -26.49 4.32 -1.80
CA ARG A 176 -25.64 5.09 -2.74
C ARG A 176 -26.00 6.57 -2.86
N PRO A 177 -27.30 7.00 -2.79
CA PRO A 177 -27.62 8.43 -2.80
C PRO A 177 -27.07 9.23 -1.59
N CYS A 178 -26.69 8.53 -0.51
CA CYS A 178 -26.13 9.12 0.70
C CYS A 178 -24.58 9.06 0.75
N PHE A 179 -23.96 8.49 -0.29
CA PHE A 179 -22.50 8.43 -0.39
C PHE A 179 -21.93 9.78 -0.78
N ASP A 180 -20.75 10.10 -0.23
CA ASP A 180 -19.97 11.21 -0.72
C ASP A 180 -19.48 10.94 -2.14
N PRO A 181 -19.20 11.98 -2.96
CA PRO A 181 -18.79 11.79 -4.36
C PRO A 181 -17.59 10.87 -4.56
N GLN A 182 -16.76 10.74 -3.53
CA GLN A 182 -15.56 9.91 -3.54
C GLN A 182 -15.76 8.52 -2.91
N ASP A 183 -16.92 8.26 -2.31
CA ASP A 183 -17.20 6.95 -1.73
C ASP A 183 -17.45 5.91 -2.83
N ASN A 184 -16.89 4.73 -2.60
CA ASN A 184 -17.09 3.62 -3.51
C ASN A 184 -17.19 2.31 -2.74
N ILE A 185 -18.29 1.57 -2.97
CA ILE A 185 -18.45 0.18 -2.56
C ILE A 185 -18.78 -0.63 -3.82
N ASN A 186 -17.77 -1.29 -4.38
CA ASN A 186 -17.91 -2.23 -5.48
C ASN A 186 -17.88 -3.65 -4.96
N GLY A 187 -18.77 -4.51 -5.48
CA GLY A 187 -18.83 -5.90 -5.06
C GLY A 187 -18.97 -6.87 -6.21
N ILE A 188 -18.60 -8.11 -5.93
CA ILE A 188 -18.83 -9.28 -6.78
C ILE A 188 -19.43 -10.41 -5.96
N ILE A 189 -20.28 -11.24 -6.58
CA ILE A 189 -20.68 -12.53 -6.02
C ILE A 189 -19.58 -13.54 -6.36
N LYS A 190 -18.99 -14.16 -5.33
CA LYS A 190 -17.94 -15.18 -5.48
C LYS A 190 -18.50 -16.59 -5.61
N ASP A 191 -19.56 -16.87 -4.85
CA ASP A 191 -20.29 -18.13 -4.89
C ASP A 191 -21.79 -17.86 -4.79
N GLY A 192 -22.57 -18.45 -5.69
CA GLY A 192 -24.02 -18.30 -5.77
C GLY A 192 -24.76 -19.63 -5.75
N GLY A 193 -24.09 -20.75 -5.48
CA GLY A 193 -24.65 -22.11 -5.50
C GLY A 193 -24.26 -22.90 -6.75
N THR A 194 -24.70 -24.16 -6.82
CA THR A 194 -24.21 -25.16 -7.78
C THR A 194 -25.19 -25.51 -8.88
N ALA A 195 -26.50 -25.45 -8.62
CA ALA A 195 -27.55 -25.80 -9.60
C ALA A 195 -28.88 -25.08 -9.32
N ALA A 196 -29.62 -24.72 -10.36
CA ALA A 196 -30.85 -23.94 -10.26
C ALA A 196 -32.00 -24.68 -9.55
N ASN A 197 -31.97 -26.01 -9.50
CA ASN A 197 -32.97 -26.83 -8.82
C ASN A 197 -32.60 -27.14 -7.35
N ILE A 198 -31.56 -26.52 -6.81
CA ILE A 198 -31.11 -26.66 -5.41
C ILE A 198 -31.11 -25.27 -4.75
N ILE A 199 -31.76 -25.13 -3.59
CA ILE A 199 -31.63 -23.94 -2.75
C ILE A 199 -30.20 -23.87 -2.21
N PRO A 200 -29.46 -22.82 -2.51
CA PRO A 200 -28.07 -22.69 -2.04
C PRO A 200 -27.97 -22.60 -0.53
N GLU A 201 -27.20 -23.52 0.08
CA GLU A 201 -26.91 -23.50 1.52
C GLU A 201 -25.70 -22.62 1.86
N TYR A 202 -24.93 -22.23 0.85
CA TYR A 202 -23.80 -21.33 0.95
C TYR A 202 -23.79 -20.36 -0.23
N ALA A 203 -23.47 -19.11 0.05
CA ALA A 203 -23.16 -18.10 -0.96
C ALA A 203 -22.19 -17.07 -0.37
N SER A 204 -21.36 -16.48 -1.20
CA SER A 204 -20.39 -15.48 -0.73
C SER A 204 -20.22 -14.34 -1.72
N CYS A 205 -19.82 -13.19 -1.19
CA CYS A 205 -19.49 -12.00 -1.96
C CYS A 205 -18.25 -11.29 -1.38
N ALA A 206 -17.63 -10.46 -2.20
CA ALA A 206 -16.50 -9.63 -1.79
C ALA A 206 -16.73 -8.20 -2.26
N PHE A 207 -16.34 -7.25 -1.42
CA PHE A 207 -16.45 -5.82 -1.68
C PHE A 207 -15.08 -5.15 -1.61
N CYS A 208 -14.83 -4.22 -2.53
CA CYS A 208 -13.74 -3.24 -2.45
C CYS A 208 -14.36 -1.90 -2.05
N ILE A 209 -13.90 -1.36 -0.93
CA ILE A 209 -14.38 -0.08 -0.39
C ILE A 209 -13.26 0.94 -0.56
N ARG A 210 -13.60 2.13 -1.08
CA ARG A 210 -12.67 3.26 -1.21
C ARG A 210 -13.35 4.54 -0.73
N ALA A 211 -12.57 5.38 -0.04
CA ALA A 211 -13.00 6.69 0.43
C ALA A 211 -11.80 7.64 0.54
N ASP A 212 -12.05 8.91 0.81
CA ASP A 212 -10.99 9.90 0.95
C ASP A 212 -10.15 9.68 2.21
N THR A 213 -10.74 9.12 3.28
CA THR A 213 -10.05 8.88 4.56
C THR A 213 -10.34 7.49 5.12
N MET A 214 -9.42 6.98 5.92
CA MET A 214 -9.59 5.74 6.67
C MET A 214 -10.79 5.83 7.63
N LYS A 215 -11.03 7.01 8.24
CA LYS A 215 -12.23 7.23 9.06
C LYS A 215 -13.49 6.94 8.26
N ARG A 216 -13.58 7.45 7.02
CA ARG A 216 -14.74 7.21 6.16
C ARG A 216 -14.87 5.74 5.75
N ILE A 217 -13.76 5.02 5.58
CA ILE A 217 -13.81 3.56 5.33
C ILE A 217 -14.51 2.83 6.49
N TYR A 218 -14.21 3.15 7.74
CA TYR A 218 -14.90 2.56 8.89
C TYR A 218 -16.41 2.81 8.85
N GLU A 219 -16.83 4.03 8.54
CA GLU A 219 -18.26 4.38 8.41
C GLU A 219 -18.94 3.57 7.28
N LEU A 220 -18.27 3.41 6.14
CA LEU A 220 -18.80 2.61 5.02
C LEU A 220 -18.84 1.10 5.34
N ILE A 221 -17.87 0.58 6.08
CA ILE A 221 -17.90 -0.79 6.59
C ILE A 221 -19.09 -1.00 7.54
N ASP A 222 -19.39 -0.03 8.39
CA ASP A 222 -20.52 -0.13 9.31
C ASP A 222 -21.87 -0.09 8.55
N ILE A 223 -22.00 0.71 7.51
CA ILE A 223 -23.15 0.68 6.59
C ILE A 223 -23.27 -0.71 5.96
N LEU A 224 -22.17 -1.29 5.46
CA LEU A 224 -22.15 -2.64 4.89
C LEU A 224 -22.61 -3.69 5.91
N LYS A 225 -22.13 -3.62 7.16
CA LYS A 225 -22.56 -4.52 8.25
C LYS A 225 -24.07 -4.45 8.49
N ILE A 226 -24.64 -3.23 8.52
CA ILE A 226 -26.10 -3.03 8.67
C ILE A 226 -26.84 -3.71 7.52
N CYS A 227 -26.39 -3.55 6.27
CA CYS A 227 -27.00 -4.20 5.10
C CYS A 227 -26.95 -5.73 5.22
N VAL A 228 -25.83 -6.29 5.67
CA VAL A 228 -25.65 -7.73 5.88
C VAL A 228 -26.54 -8.25 7.01
N GLU A 229 -26.65 -7.55 8.13
CA GLU A 229 -27.55 -7.90 9.24
C GLU A 229 -29.00 -7.90 8.82
N ASN A 230 -29.44 -6.90 8.07
CA ASN A 230 -30.78 -6.85 7.53
C ASN A 230 -31.05 -8.01 6.56
N ALA A 231 -30.09 -8.36 5.71
CA ALA A 231 -30.18 -9.52 4.82
C ALA A 231 -30.34 -10.83 5.60
N GLN A 232 -29.61 -11.00 6.72
CA GLN A 232 -29.79 -12.15 7.62
C GLN A 232 -31.21 -12.20 8.19
N ARG A 233 -31.72 -11.08 8.71
CA ARG A 233 -33.07 -11.01 9.30
C ARG A 233 -34.18 -11.34 8.30
N LEU A 234 -34.02 -10.87 7.05
CA LEU A 234 -35.00 -11.10 6.00
C LEU A 234 -35.03 -12.53 5.48
N THR A 235 -33.87 -13.19 5.43
CA THR A 235 -33.73 -14.50 4.78
C THR A 235 -33.59 -15.66 5.75
N GLY A 236 -33.20 -15.39 7.01
CA GLY A 236 -32.84 -16.40 7.99
C GLY A 236 -31.44 -17.02 7.78
N ALA A 237 -30.67 -16.59 6.78
CA ALA A 237 -29.30 -17.05 6.58
C ALA A 237 -28.37 -16.39 7.60
N ARG A 238 -27.41 -17.15 8.14
CA ARG A 238 -26.37 -16.63 9.03
C ARG A 238 -25.23 -16.04 8.19
N ALA A 239 -24.71 -14.87 8.55
CA ALA A 239 -23.58 -14.26 7.88
C ALA A 239 -22.30 -14.27 8.74
N GLU A 240 -21.17 -14.34 8.04
CA GLU A 240 -19.83 -14.06 8.58
C GLU A 240 -19.20 -12.96 7.73
N ILE A 241 -18.63 -11.94 8.38
CA ILE A 241 -17.98 -10.79 7.74
C ILE A 241 -16.50 -10.82 8.11
N THR A 242 -15.64 -10.78 7.10
CA THR A 242 -14.19 -10.64 7.28
C THR A 242 -13.74 -9.35 6.63
N CYS A 243 -13.23 -8.41 7.43
CA CYS A 243 -12.65 -7.17 6.93
C CYS A 243 -11.14 -7.37 6.74
N GLY A 244 -10.62 -6.95 5.60
CA GLY A 244 -9.19 -6.81 5.36
C GLY A 244 -8.61 -5.59 6.07
N ASP A 245 -7.30 -5.50 6.12
CA ASP A 245 -6.60 -4.32 6.62
C ASP A 245 -6.97 -3.08 5.79
N ILE A 246 -6.91 -1.90 6.40
CA ILE A 246 -7.20 -0.64 5.73
C ILE A 246 -5.89 0.02 5.33
N SER A 247 -5.67 0.16 4.02
CA SER A 247 -4.68 1.10 3.51
C SER A 247 -5.24 2.51 3.66
N ALA A 248 -4.58 3.33 4.47
CA ALA A 248 -5.01 4.71 4.73
C ALA A 248 -4.73 5.63 3.52
N GLU A 249 -5.36 6.77 3.50
CA GLU A 249 -4.98 7.87 2.61
C GLU A 249 -3.55 8.33 2.90
N ARG A 250 -2.88 8.90 1.88
CA ARG A 250 -1.49 9.32 1.98
C ARG A 250 -1.34 10.80 2.32
N TYR A 251 -0.43 11.09 3.23
CA TYR A 251 -0.02 12.43 3.63
C TYR A 251 1.44 12.69 3.22
N PRO A 252 1.73 12.97 1.92
CA PRO A 252 3.09 13.23 1.46
C PRO A 252 3.67 14.45 2.19
N ASN A 253 4.86 14.32 2.72
CA ASN A 253 5.54 15.45 3.38
C ASN A 253 6.09 16.40 2.32
N LYS A 254 5.44 17.56 2.15
CA LYS A 254 5.78 18.50 1.07
C LYS A 254 7.23 18.98 1.09
N PRO A 255 7.84 19.37 2.24
CA PRO A 255 9.25 19.71 2.29
C PRO A 255 10.16 18.59 1.78
N MET A 256 9.91 17.34 2.18
CA MET A 256 10.70 16.19 1.71
C MET A 256 10.50 15.94 0.22
N CYS A 257 9.27 16.07 -0.30
CA CYS A 257 8.98 15.95 -1.74
C CYS A 257 9.70 17.03 -2.54
N GLU A 258 9.76 18.27 -2.07
CA GLU A 258 10.49 19.35 -2.75
C GLU A 258 12.00 19.09 -2.78
N ALA A 259 12.57 18.60 -1.67
CA ALA A 259 13.98 18.20 -1.63
C ALA A 259 14.26 17.06 -2.63
N PHE A 260 13.42 16.01 -2.65
CA PHE A 260 13.57 14.92 -3.62
C PHE A 260 13.46 15.42 -5.06
N LYS A 261 12.50 16.30 -5.35
CA LYS A 261 12.32 16.91 -6.68
C LYS A 261 13.57 17.69 -7.11
N ASN A 262 14.17 18.47 -6.22
CA ASN A 262 15.39 19.23 -6.51
C ASN A 262 16.58 18.30 -6.75
N ASN A 263 16.76 17.28 -5.91
CA ASN A 263 17.77 16.25 -6.08
C ASN A 263 17.63 15.48 -7.40
N MET A 264 16.39 15.21 -7.82
CA MET A 264 16.13 14.59 -9.13
C MET A 264 16.42 15.53 -10.29
N ALA A 265 16.16 16.83 -10.16
CA ALA A 265 16.53 17.82 -11.16
C ALA A 265 18.05 17.91 -11.39
N ASP A 266 18.86 17.80 -10.33
CA ASP A 266 20.33 17.72 -10.42
C ASP A 266 20.79 16.45 -11.15
N LEU A 267 19.98 15.39 -11.14
CA LEU A 267 20.20 14.14 -11.88
C LEU A 267 19.59 14.16 -13.29
N GLY A 268 19.06 15.31 -13.72
CA GLY A 268 18.48 15.52 -15.06
C GLY A 268 17.04 15.02 -15.21
N ILE A 269 16.33 14.75 -14.11
CA ILE A 269 14.92 14.33 -14.14
C ILE A 269 14.04 15.44 -13.58
N GLN A 270 13.18 16.00 -14.46
CA GLN A 270 12.18 16.98 -14.05
C GLN A 270 10.95 16.28 -13.47
N MET A 271 10.47 16.75 -12.32
CA MET A 271 9.29 16.23 -11.65
C MET A 271 8.22 17.32 -11.50
N SER A 272 6.96 16.93 -11.53
CA SER A 272 5.81 17.81 -11.35
C SER A 272 5.05 17.47 -10.07
N TRP A 273 4.26 18.42 -9.58
CA TRP A 273 3.23 18.15 -8.58
C TRP A 273 2.02 17.48 -9.22
N PRO A 274 1.23 16.71 -8.47
CA PRO A 274 0.07 16.00 -9.01
C PRO A 274 -1.01 16.97 -9.50
N ASP A 275 -1.73 16.57 -10.54
CA ASP A 275 -2.95 17.27 -10.94
C ASP A 275 -4.02 17.09 -9.82
N PRO A 276 -4.52 18.17 -9.20
CA PRO A 276 -5.49 18.09 -8.14
C PRO A 276 -6.84 17.50 -8.56
N LYS A 277 -7.11 17.40 -9.87
CA LYS A 277 -8.33 16.80 -10.42
C LYS A 277 -8.22 15.29 -10.63
N LYS A 278 -6.99 14.74 -10.62
CA LYS A 278 -6.78 13.29 -10.79
C LYS A 278 -6.93 12.57 -9.46
N GLN A 279 -7.67 11.47 -9.52
CA GLN A 279 -7.72 10.50 -8.42
C GLN A 279 -6.57 9.52 -8.54
N TYR A 280 -6.04 9.11 -7.40
CA TYR A 280 -4.92 8.19 -7.32
C TYR A 280 -5.29 6.95 -6.50
N GLY A 281 -4.59 5.84 -6.76
CA GLY A 281 -4.77 4.58 -6.05
C GLY A 281 -4.35 4.65 -4.58
N SER A 282 -4.65 3.59 -3.88
CA SER A 282 -4.30 3.39 -2.47
C SER A 282 -2.95 2.66 -2.35
N SER A 283 -2.29 2.81 -1.22
CA SER A 283 -1.10 2.04 -0.83
C SER A 283 -0.96 2.11 0.69
N ASP A 284 -0.48 1.04 1.30
CA ASP A 284 -0.30 0.93 2.74
C ASP A 284 0.81 1.83 3.32
N ILE A 285 1.60 2.52 2.48
CA ILE A 285 2.47 3.61 2.93
C ILE A 285 1.66 4.81 3.46
N GLY A 286 0.37 4.90 3.13
CA GLY A 286 -0.54 5.87 3.75
C GLY A 286 -0.51 5.78 5.26
N ASN A 287 -0.58 4.56 5.80
CA ASN A 287 -0.52 4.31 7.25
C ASN A 287 0.81 4.75 7.86
N VAL A 288 1.93 4.53 7.15
CA VAL A 288 3.26 5.03 7.57
C VAL A 288 3.27 6.56 7.58
N SER A 289 2.72 7.20 6.54
CA SER A 289 2.70 8.66 6.40
C SER A 289 1.87 9.39 7.46
N ILE A 290 0.91 8.71 8.09
CA ILE A 290 0.20 9.20 9.26
C ILE A 290 1.10 9.20 10.49
N LYS A 291 1.89 8.15 10.68
CA LYS A 291 2.73 7.96 11.87
C LYS A 291 3.99 8.82 11.85
N ILE A 292 4.67 8.89 10.70
CA ILE A 292 5.94 9.60 10.50
C ILE A 292 5.97 10.34 9.16
N PRO A 293 6.77 11.41 9.03
CA PRO A 293 7.01 12.07 7.74
C PRO A 293 7.49 11.07 6.68
N ALA A 294 6.77 11.02 5.55
CA ALA A 294 7.08 10.07 4.49
C ALA A 294 6.93 10.69 3.10
N ILE A 295 7.67 10.16 2.13
CA ILE A 295 7.46 10.38 0.69
C ILE A 295 7.24 9.06 -0.03
N HIS A 296 6.43 9.12 -1.07
CA HIS A 296 6.14 8.05 -2.02
C HIS A 296 6.02 8.67 -3.40
N ASP A 297 7.17 8.99 -3.98
CA ASP A 297 7.26 9.76 -5.20
C ASP A 297 7.41 8.83 -6.41
N TYR A 298 7.00 9.31 -7.59
CA TYR A 298 6.82 8.46 -8.77
C TYR A 298 7.79 8.85 -9.88
N LEU A 299 8.51 7.85 -10.42
CA LEU A 299 9.39 8.00 -11.59
C LEU A 299 8.92 7.11 -12.73
N SER A 300 8.85 7.66 -13.92
CA SER A 300 8.47 6.92 -15.11
C SER A 300 9.57 5.98 -15.58
N ILE A 301 9.27 4.69 -15.67
CA ILE A 301 10.17 3.64 -16.18
C ILE A 301 9.95 3.32 -17.66
N THR A 302 9.04 4.02 -18.31
CA THR A 302 8.79 3.95 -19.75
C THR A 302 8.17 5.26 -20.23
N GLN A 303 8.52 5.68 -21.44
CA GLN A 303 7.93 6.84 -22.11
C GLN A 303 6.65 6.49 -22.87
N ASP A 304 6.31 5.21 -22.96
CA ASP A 304 5.11 4.75 -23.66
C ASP A 304 3.87 4.98 -22.76
N GLU A 305 3.04 5.93 -23.17
CA GLU A 305 1.81 6.31 -22.45
C GLU A 305 0.69 5.27 -22.56
N THR A 306 0.83 4.29 -23.45
CA THR A 306 -0.16 3.21 -23.60
C THR A 306 0.01 2.11 -22.56
N ILE A 307 1.19 2.00 -21.96
CA ILE A 307 1.47 1.00 -20.92
C ILE A 307 0.81 1.43 -19.63
N GLN A 308 0.05 0.51 -19.02
CA GLN A 308 -0.62 0.71 -17.74
C GLN A 308 -0.03 -0.20 -16.68
N ALA A 309 -0.01 0.26 -15.42
CA ALA A 309 0.32 -0.60 -14.28
C ALA A 309 -0.64 -1.80 -14.19
N HIS A 310 -0.19 -2.86 -13.54
CA HIS A 310 -0.88 -4.15 -13.38
C HIS A 310 -1.04 -4.94 -14.69
N THR A 311 -0.17 -4.68 -15.67
CA THR A 311 -0.11 -5.41 -16.95
C THR A 311 1.22 -6.11 -17.15
N THR A 312 1.24 -7.12 -18.03
CA THR A 312 2.47 -7.80 -18.44
C THR A 312 3.42 -6.86 -19.18
N GLN A 313 2.90 -5.88 -19.91
CA GLN A 313 3.69 -4.86 -20.58
C GLN A 313 4.46 -3.98 -19.57
N PHE A 314 3.83 -3.63 -18.44
CA PHE A 314 4.52 -2.89 -17.39
C PHE A 314 5.61 -3.74 -16.73
N ALA A 315 5.34 -5.03 -16.48
CA ALA A 315 6.35 -5.95 -15.96
C ALA A 315 7.56 -6.09 -16.91
N GLN A 316 7.32 -6.06 -18.23
CA GLN A 316 8.40 -6.04 -19.24
C GLN A 316 9.15 -4.70 -19.25
N ALA A 317 8.45 -3.58 -19.11
CA ALA A 317 9.08 -2.26 -18.99
C ALA A 317 10.01 -2.17 -17.78
N ALA A 318 9.65 -2.81 -16.66
CA ALA A 318 10.41 -2.80 -15.41
C ALA A 318 11.76 -3.56 -15.43
N ILE A 319 12.13 -4.16 -16.56
CA ILE A 319 13.42 -4.86 -16.76
C ILE A 319 14.21 -4.32 -17.97
N THR A 320 13.86 -3.13 -18.45
CA THR A 320 14.56 -2.50 -19.58
C THR A 320 15.77 -1.69 -19.11
N PRO A 321 16.77 -1.44 -19.97
CA PRO A 321 17.88 -0.54 -19.63
C PRO A 321 17.45 0.87 -19.25
N TYR A 322 16.33 1.35 -19.80
CA TYR A 322 15.75 2.63 -19.38
C TYR A 322 15.25 2.59 -17.94
N ALA A 323 14.53 1.55 -17.55
CA ALA A 323 14.06 1.37 -16.19
C ALA A 323 15.23 1.20 -15.18
N GLU A 324 16.32 0.54 -15.60
CA GLU A 324 17.55 0.41 -14.81
C GLU A 324 18.21 1.78 -14.56
N ASP A 325 18.32 2.65 -15.59
CA ASP A 325 18.86 4.01 -15.44
C ASP A 325 17.98 4.85 -14.48
N ILE A 326 16.65 4.77 -14.64
CA ILE A 326 15.70 5.45 -13.75
C ILE A 326 15.82 4.91 -12.31
N CYS A 327 15.97 3.60 -12.12
CA CYS A 327 16.17 2.99 -10.81
C CYS A 327 17.44 3.52 -10.12
N ILE A 328 18.55 3.60 -10.85
CA ILE A 328 19.83 4.15 -10.34
C ILE A 328 19.68 5.63 -9.97
N LYS A 329 19.02 6.43 -10.82
CA LYS A 329 18.78 7.85 -10.53
C LYS A 329 17.84 8.02 -9.33
N GLY A 330 16.78 7.22 -9.25
CA GLY A 330 15.87 7.22 -8.10
C GLY A 330 16.59 6.88 -6.79
N ALA A 331 17.46 5.85 -6.82
CA ALA A 331 18.29 5.49 -5.67
C ALA A 331 19.21 6.64 -5.22
N LYS A 332 19.85 7.31 -6.17
CA LYS A 332 20.67 8.51 -5.89
C LYS A 332 19.82 9.64 -5.29
N GLY A 333 18.66 9.96 -5.90
CA GLY A 333 17.76 11.00 -5.40
C GLY A 333 17.28 10.72 -3.98
N LEU A 334 16.88 9.46 -3.67
CA LEU A 334 16.51 9.06 -2.33
C LEU A 334 17.69 9.17 -1.35
N ALA A 335 18.89 8.74 -1.73
CA ALA A 335 20.09 8.83 -0.90
C ALA A 335 20.47 10.30 -0.60
N MET A 336 20.42 11.19 -1.60
CA MET A 336 20.64 12.63 -1.46
C MET A 336 19.62 13.25 -0.50
N THR A 337 18.33 12.93 -0.66
CA THR A 337 17.28 13.42 0.24
C THR A 337 17.46 12.91 1.66
N GLY A 338 17.85 11.64 1.82
CA GLY A 338 18.21 11.08 3.12
C GLY A 338 19.42 11.78 3.74
N TYR A 339 20.42 12.12 2.94
CA TYR A 339 21.59 12.90 3.37
C TYR A 339 21.20 14.30 3.86
N ASP A 340 20.35 15.01 3.12
CA ASP A 340 19.83 16.33 3.51
C ASP A 340 19.10 16.25 4.85
N ILE A 341 18.27 15.23 5.05
CA ILE A 341 17.58 14.99 6.32
C ILE A 341 18.58 14.74 7.46
N LEU A 342 19.62 13.93 7.25
CA LEU A 342 20.59 13.62 8.30
C LEU A 342 21.45 14.83 8.69
N THR A 343 21.80 15.68 7.73
CA THR A 343 22.80 16.75 7.94
C THR A 343 22.17 18.10 8.27
N ASP A 344 20.94 18.41 7.82
CA ASP A 344 20.30 19.71 8.03
C ASP A 344 19.23 19.67 9.14
N THR A 345 19.58 20.26 10.29
CA THR A 345 18.66 20.37 11.44
C THR A 345 17.50 21.34 11.17
N ALA A 346 17.69 22.38 10.36
CA ALA A 346 16.62 23.33 10.04
C ALA A 346 15.59 22.64 9.12
N PHE A 347 16.07 21.88 8.16
CA PHE A 347 15.21 21.08 7.28
C PHE A 347 14.40 20.04 8.07
N ARG A 348 14.99 19.33 9.03
CA ARG A 348 14.23 18.41 9.90
C ARG A 348 13.13 19.12 10.69
N ARG A 349 13.36 20.34 11.18
CA ARG A 349 12.32 21.14 11.88
C ARG A 349 11.17 21.47 10.94
N GLU A 350 11.45 21.86 9.70
CA GLU A 350 10.46 22.14 8.68
C GLU A 350 9.61 20.91 8.38
N ILE A 351 10.25 19.76 8.14
CA ILE A 351 9.59 18.46 7.90
C ILE A 351 8.62 18.12 9.04
N ASN A 352 9.10 18.17 10.28
CA ASN A 352 8.33 17.78 11.45
C ASN A 352 7.17 18.76 11.72
N THR A 353 7.39 20.06 11.52
CA THR A 353 6.35 21.08 11.65
C THR A 353 5.26 20.85 10.61
N TYR A 354 5.64 20.63 9.34
CA TYR A 354 4.69 20.37 8.27
C TYR A 354 3.87 19.11 8.57
N HIS A 355 4.52 18.00 8.94
CA HIS A 355 3.84 16.75 9.28
C HIS A 355 2.83 16.93 10.42
N SER A 356 3.25 17.59 11.51
CA SER A 356 2.36 17.83 12.66
C SER A 356 1.13 18.67 12.33
N GLN A 357 1.23 19.57 11.35
CA GLN A 357 0.12 20.41 10.88
C GLN A 357 -0.78 19.69 9.86
N GLN A 358 -0.19 18.81 9.04
CA GLN A 358 -0.89 18.11 7.97
C GLN A 358 -1.78 16.99 8.49
N ILE A 359 -1.33 16.25 9.51
CA ILE A 359 -2.05 15.08 10.02
C ILE A 359 -3.30 15.54 10.80
N PRO A 360 -4.50 15.06 10.43
CA PRO A 360 -5.74 15.37 11.14
C PRO A 360 -5.72 14.96 12.62
N ASN A 361 -6.42 15.72 13.45
CA ASN A 361 -6.44 15.48 14.90
C ASN A 361 -6.97 14.08 15.27
N PHE A 362 -7.91 13.55 14.51
CA PHE A 362 -8.48 12.22 14.79
C PHE A 362 -7.48 11.05 14.63
N TYR A 363 -6.27 11.31 14.09
CA TYR A 363 -5.17 10.35 14.09
C TYR A 363 -4.18 10.57 15.24
N LYS A 364 -4.34 11.64 16.02
CA LYS A 364 -3.43 12.02 17.12
C LYS A 364 -3.96 11.57 18.49
N GLU A 365 -5.21 11.09 18.52
CA GLU A 365 -5.89 10.53 19.71
C GLU A 365 -5.61 9.04 19.85
#